data_9bb55a2d8f5ccfd0dd5102f90fdbbc9f
#
_entry.id   9bb55a2d8f5ccfd0dd5102f90fdbbc9f
#
_cell.length_a   1.000
_cell.length_b   1.000
_cell.length_c   1.000
_cell.angle_alpha   90.00
_cell.angle_beta   90.00
_cell.angle_gamma   90.00
#
_symmetry.space_group_name_H-M   'P 1'
#
loop_
_entity.id
_entity.type
_entity.pdbx_description
1 polymer ?
#
loop_
_entity_poly.entity_id
_entity_poly.type
_entity_poly.pdbx_seq_one_letter_code
_entity_poly.pdbx_strand_id
1 'polypeptide(L)'
;MSGTANVRPGAGRGEDSRQRIIEAALDVFGRHGFEGASTRMLAQAAGVNLAAIAYYFGGKEGLYRAVAEHVVAAISERQAEAAARAKAALEDPSLGREAALEQLLDLVDSLAVMLVAAGPADRWAAFVIREQMQPAAAFDIIFHGFQARMHGLVAGLVARVLGRDPRDPEVLVTASTLIGQVLVFRAARTTMLKLLDWTEFTPERVAMIRTLVRRNVTRILTPGDPR
;
A
#
# COMPACT_ATOMS: atom_id res chain seq x y z
N MET A 1 -42.00 -14.93 26.91
CA MET A 1 -40.69 -15.11 27.60
C MET A 1 -39.65 -14.48 26.72
N SER A 2 -39.30 -13.23 27.00
CA SER A 2 -38.34 -12.42 26.23
C SER A 2 -36.96 -12.71 26.75
N GLY A 3 -36.10 -13.30 25.90
CA GLY A 3 -34.69 -13.47 26.17
C GLY A 3 -33.90 -12.25 25.68
N THR A 4 -33.59 -11.32 26.58
CA THR A 4 -32.68 -10.24 26.33
C THR A 4 -31.24 -10.76 26.22
N ALA A 5 -30.68 -10.70 25.01
CA ALA A 5 -29.27 -10.99 24.75
C ALA A 5 -28.40 -9.97 25.52
N ASN A 6 -27.67 -10.45 26.50
CA ASN A 6 -26.73 -9.69 27.31
C ASN A 6 -25.45 -9.39 26.48
N VAL A 7 -25.40 -8.25 25.83
CA VAL A 7 -24.19 -7.72 25.16
C VAL A 7 -23.22 -7.30 26.27
N ARG A 8 -22.09 -8.00 26.37
CA ARG A 8 -21.02 -7.72 27.35
C ARG A 8 -20.38 -6.35 27.05
N PRO A 9 -20.45 -5.35 27.95
CA PRO A 9 -19.96 -3.98 27.71
C PRO A 9 -18.43 -3.81 27.74
N GLY A 10 -17.68 -4.88 27.85
CA GLY A 10 -16.21 -4.84 28.01
C GLY A 10 -15.40 -5.07 26.72
N ALA A 11 -15.95 -5.75 25.72
CA ALA A 11 -15.20 -6.12 24.52
C ALA A 11 -14.92 -4.91 23.60
N GLY A 12 -15.85 -3.98 23.45
CA GLY A 12 -15.67 -2.80 22.60
C GLY A 12 -14.59 -1.83 23.12
N ARG A 13 -14.53 -1.57 24.42
CA ARG A 13 -13.52 -0.65 25.00
C ARG A 13 -12.08 -1.19 24.91
N GLY A 14 -11.90 -2.50 24.93
CA GLY A 14 -10.58 -3.14 24.78
C GLY A 14 -10.10 -3.04 23.33
N GLU A 15 -10.99 -3.28 22.35
CA GLU A 15 -10.68 -3.16 20.93
C GLU A 15 -10.40 -1.71 20.53
N ASP A 16 -11.18 -0.75 21.02
CA ASP A 16 -10.94 0.68 20.79
C ASP A 16 -9.58 1.13 21.35
N SER A 17 -9.19 0.58 22.51
CA SER A 17 -7.88 0.89 23.11
C SER A 17 -6.72 0.26 22.32
N ARG A 18 -6.89 -0.97 21.85
CA ARG A 18 -5.92 -1.67 21.01
C ARG A 18 -5.70 -0.91 19.69
N GLN A 19 -6.77 -0.52 19.00
CA GLN A 19 -6.72 0.21 17.76
C GLN A 19 -6.04 1.58 17.93
N ARG A 20 -6.37 2.31 18.95
CA ARG A 20 -5.74 3.61 19.29
C ARG A 20 -4.22 3.49 19.49
N ILE A 21 -3.78 2.42 20.14
CA ILE A 21 -2.33 2.17 20.33
C ILE A 21 -1.66 1.89 18.99
N ILE A 22 -2.27 1.10 18.10
CA ILE A 22 -1.74 0.79 16.77
C ILE A 22 -1.58 2.08 15.96
N GLU A 23 -2.60 2.95 15.93
CA GLU A 23 -2.57 4.20 15.18
C GLU A 23 -1.51 5.17 15.68
N ALA A 24 -1.39 5.34 16.99
CA ALA A 24 -0.34 6.17 17.57
C ALA A 24 1.07 5.60 17.30
N ALA A 25 1.21 4.27 17.38
CA ALA A 25 2.47 3.58 17.11
C ALA A 25 2.88 3.68 15.64
N LEU A 26 1.95 3.68 14.70
CA LEU A 26 2.22 3.87 13.27
C LEU A 26 3.00 5.17 13.02
N ASP A 27 2.59 6.28 13.64
CA ASP A 27 3.26 7.57 13.49
C ASP A 27 4.66 7.56 14.13
N VAL A 28 4.79 6.93 15.29
CA VAL A 28 6.09 6.83 15.99
C VAL A 28 7.06 5.96 15.21
N PHE A 29 6.63 4.79 14.76
CA PHE A 29 7.47 3.89 13.98
C PHE A 29 7.81 4.45 12.59
N GLY A 30 6.86 5.14 11.94
CA GLY A 30 7.13 5.81 10.66
C GLY A 30 8.22 6.86 10.77
N ARG A 31 8.29 7.60 11.89
CA ARG A 31 9.30 8.66 12.12
C ARG A 31 10.64 8.09 12.62
N HIS A 32 10.61 7.17 13.56
CA HIS A 32 11.79 6.73 14.31
C HIS A 32 12.31 5.34 13.92
N GLY A 33 11.51 4.57 13.19
CA GLY A 33 11.79 3.16 12.90
C GLY A 33 11.62 2.26 14.12
N PHE A 34 11.88 0.96 13.93
CA PHE A 34 11.79 0.02 15.03
C PHE A 34 12.83 0.31 16.13
N GLU A 35 14.10 0.47 15.77
CA GLU A 35 15.18 0.67 16.75
C GLU A 35 15.05 2.01 17.49
N GLY A 36 14.73 3.10 16.80
CA GLY A 36 14.64 4.44 17.39
C GLY A 36 13.38 4.68 18.24
N ALA A 37 12.35 3.84 18.12
CA ALA A 37 11.13 3.96 18.90
C ALA A 37 11.29 3.23 20.24
N SER A 38 11.18 3.95 21.37
CA SER A 38 11.10 3.32 22.68
C SER A 38 9.67 2.99 23.09
N THR A 39 9.48 1.96 23.94
CA THR A 39 8.16 1.61 24.46
C THR A 39 7.53 2.77 25.24
N ARG A 40 8.36 3.62 25.86
CA ARG A 40 7.90 4.81 26.56
C ARG A 40 7.33 5.85 25.59
N MET A 41 7.98 6.09 24.45
CA MET A 41 7.47 6.97 23.39
C MET A 41 6.15 6.48 22.85
N LEU A 42 6.04 5.16 22.60
CA LEU A 42 4.82 4.52 22.10
C LEU A 42 3.66 4.66 23.10
N ALA A 43 3.90 4.38 24.38
CA ALA A 43 2.90 4.53 25.43
C ALA A 43 2.44 5.99 25.59
N GLN A 44 3.39 6.93 25.56
CA GLN A 44 3.11 8.36 25.64
C GLN A 44 2.27 8.85 24.42
N ALA A 45 2.65 8.45 23.21
CA ALA A 45 1.92 8.81 22.00
C ALA A 45 0.49 8.27 21.98
N ALA A 46 0.28 7.06 22.52
CA ALA A 46 -1.04 6.44 22.62
C ALA A 46 -1.87 6.91 23.82
N GLY A 47 -1.30 7.69 24.75
CA GLY A 47 -1.97 8.11 25.97
C GLY A 47 -2.32 6.95 26.91
N VAL A 48 -1.44 5.92 26.97
CA VAL A 48 -1.64 4.73 27.79
C VAL A 48 -0.46 4.51 28.76
N ASN A 49 -0.65 3.68 29.76
CA ASN A 49 0.48 3.23 30.59
C ASN A 49 1.33 2.20 29.83
N LEU A 50 2.58 2.04 30.28
CA LEU A 50 3.54 1.14 29.64
C LEU A 50 3.06 -0.33 29.67
N ALA A 51 2.36 -0.74 30.72
CA ALA A 51 1.85 -2.09 30.88
C ALA A 51 0.79 -2.45 29.81
N ALA A 52 0.07 -1.46 29.28
CA ALA A 52 -0.91 -1.70 28.22
C ALA A 52 -0.27 -2.25 26.95
N ILE A 53 0.94 -1.78 26.55
CA ILE A 53 1.65 -2.32 25.39
C ILE A 53 2.02 -3.79 25.60
N ALA A 54 2.53 -4.12 26.77
CA ALA A 54 2.84 -5.52 27.11
C ALA A 54 1.57 -6.38 27.13
N TYR A 55 0.49 -5.86 27.69
CA TYR A 55 -0.79 -6.56 27.80
C TYR A 55 -1.44 -6.87 26.45
N TYR A 56 -1.54 -5.87 25.55
CA TYR A 56 -2.22 -6.03 24.25
C TYR A 56 -1.37 -6.68 23.18
N PHE A 57 -0.03 -6.50 23.23
CA PHE A 57 0.85 -6.85 22.12
C PHE A 57 2.05 -7.72 22.52
N GLY A 58 2.23 -8.03 23.81
CA GLY A 58 3.40 -8.77 24.28
C GLY A 58 4.70 -7.96 24.27
N GLY A 59 4.64 -6.65 23.94
CA GLY A 59 5.78 -5.75 23.89
C GLY A 59 5.93 -4.97 22.60
N LYS A 60 7.09 -4.33 22.41
CA LYS A 60 7.36 -3.44 21.26
C LYS A 60 7.32 -4.19 19.91
N GLU A 61 7.88 -5.38 19.85
CA GLU A 61 7.91 -6.20 18.62
C GLU A 61 6.51 -6.63 18.21
N GLY A 62 5.69 -7.12 19.15
CA GLY A 62 4.31 -7.49 18.85
C GLY A 62 3.47 -6.29 18.39
N LEU A 63 3.68 -5.11 18.98
CA LEU A 63 3.04 -3.87 18.52
C LEU A 63 3.52 -3.49 17.11
N TYR A 64 4.81 -3.65 16.80
CA TYR A 64 5.35 -3.37 15.47
C TYR A 64 4.73 -4.27 14.39
N ARG A 65 4.60 -5.57 14.67
CA ARG A 65 3.91 -6.52 13.80
C ARG A 65 2.42 -6.16 13.63
N ALA A 66 1.73 -5.81 14.70
CA ALA A 66 0.32 -5.39 14.65
C ALA A 66 0.13 -4.11 13.81
N VAL A 67 1.09 -3.17 13.84
CA VAL A 67 1.10 -2.00 12.96
C VAL A 67 1.26 -2.41 11.50
N ALA A 68 2.17 -3.34 11.19
CA ALA A 68 2.34 -3.85 9.82
C ALA A 68 1.06 -4.54 9.30
N GLU A 69 0.44 -5.39 10.11
CA GLU A 69 -0.83 -6.05 9.78
C GLU A 69 -1.96 -5.03 9.54
N HIS A 70 -2.06 -4.01 10.37
CA HIS A 70 -3.01 -2.91 10.20
C HIS A 70 -2.78 -2.16 8.88
N VAL A 71 -1.54 -1.83 8.55
CA VAL A 71 -1.19 -1.16 7.29
C VAL A 71 -1.54 -2.04 6.09
N VAL A 72 -1.21 -3.34 6.14
CA VAL A 72 -1.55 -4.30 5.08
C VAL A 72 -3.06 -4.41 4.89
N ALA A 73 -3.83 -4.50 5.97
CA ALA A 73 -5.29 -4.55 5.91
C ALA A 73 -5.87 -3.29 5.25
N ALA A 74 -5.44 -2.10 5.69
CA ALA A 74 -5.91 -0.83 5.17
C ALA A 74 -5.57 -0.61 3.68
N ILE A 75 -4.37 -1.01 3.24
CA ILE A 75 -3.96 -0.95 1.83
C ILE A 75 -4.75 -1.95 1.01
N SER A 76 -4.91 -3.19 1.52
CA SER A 76 -5.64 -4.26 0.83
C SER A 76 -7.11 -3.93 0.64
N GLU A 77 -7.76 -3.34 1.63
CA GLU A 77 -9.15 -2.88 1.53
C GLU A 77 -9.31 -1.84 0.41
N ARG A 78 -8.42 -0.84 0.35
CA ARG A 78 -8.46 0.21 -0.68
C ARG A 78 -8.21 -0.30 -2.09
N GLN A 79 -7.43 -1.37 -2.23
CA GLN A 79 -7.11 -1.98 -3.51
C GLN A 79 -7.98 -3.20 -3.84
N ALA A 80 -8.89 -3.59 -2.96
CA ALA A 80 -9.64 -4.84 -3.07
C ALA A 80 -10.39 -4.96 -4.40
N GLU A 81 -11.10 -3.91 -4.80
CA GLU A 81 -11.90 -3.92 -6.03
C GLU A 81 -11.03 -3.99 -7.29
N ALA A 82 -9.99 -3.15 -7.38
CA ALA A 82 -9.07 -3.14 -8.53
C ALA A 82 -8.29 -4.46 -8.63
N ALA A 83 -7.82 -4.99 -7.49
CA ALA A 83 -7.13 -6.27 -7.43
C ALA A 83 -8.05 -7.44 -7.82
N ALA A 84 -9.32 -7.41 -7.40
CA ALA A 84 -10.31 -8.45 -7.75
C ALA A 84 -10.60 -8.45 -9.26
N ARG A 85 -10.79 -7.28 -9.88
CA ARG A 85 -10.98 -7.16 -11.34
C ARG A 85 -9.76 -7.68 -12.10
N ALA A 86 -8.56 -7.25 -11.72
CA ALA A 86 -7.32 -7.71 -12.35
C ALA A 86 -7.13 -9.23 -12.23
N LYS A 87 -7.43 -9.79 -11.05
CA LYS A 87 -7.38 -11.24 -10.82
C LYS A 87 -8.39 -11.99 -11.69
N ALA A 88 -9.64 -11.57 -11.70
CA ALA A 88 -10.69 -12.19 -12.52
C ALA A 88 -10.34 -12.14 -14.01
N ALA A 89 -9.80 -11.03 -14.50
CA ALA A 89 -9.34 -10.92 -15.88
C ALA A 89 -8.20 -11.91 -16.19
N LEU A 90 -7.23 -12.08 -15.28
CA LEU A 90 -6.14 -13.05 -15.47
C LEU A 90 -6.59 -14.52 -15.42
N GLU A 91 -7.70 -14.80 -14.76
CA GLU A 91 -8.31 -16.14 -14.71
C GLU A 91 -9.10 -16.47 -15.98
N ASP A 92 -9.39 -15.49 -16.85
CA ASP A 92 -10.03 -15.69 -18.14
C ASP A 92 -8.98 -16.09 -19.21
N PRO A 93 -9.04 -17.34 -19.73
CA PRO A 93 -8.12 -17.78 -20.78
C PRO A 93 -8.24 -16.99 -22.09
N SER A 94 -9.40 -16.37 -22.34
CA SER A 94 -9.69 -15.58 -23.54
C SER A 94 -9.24 -14.12 -23.45
N LEU A 95 -8.66 -13.69 -22.31
CA LEU A 95 -8.19 -12.34 -22.12
C LEU A 95 -7.22 -11.91 -23.23
N GLY A 96 -7.69 -11.06 -24.13
CA GLY A 96 -6.89 -10.51 -25.21
C GLY A 96 -5.92 -9.40 -24.74
N ARG A 97 -4.95 -9.07 -25.61
CA ARG A 97 -3.91 -8.08 -25.35
C ARG A 97 -4.47 -6.70 -24.93
N GLU A 98 -5.44 -6.20 -25.68
CA GLU A 98 -6.04 -4.88 -25.44
C GLU A 98 -6.79 -4.82 -24.12
N ALA A 99 -7.59 -5.86 -23.83
CA ALA A 99 -8.31 -5.96 -22.55
C ALA A 99 -7.34 -6.11 -21.38
N ALA A 100 -6.23 -6.83 -21.54
CA ALA A 100 -5.20 -6.94 -20.51
C ALA A 100 -4.51 -5.59 -20.27
N LEU A 101 -4.26 -4.80 -21.30
CA LEU A 101 -3.70 -3.46 -21.17
C LEU A 101 -4.67 -2.53 -20.40
N GLU A 102 -5.97 -2.54 -20.73
CA GLU A 102 -6.95 -1.71 -20.01
C GLU A 102 -7.04 -2.13 -18.52
N GLN A 103 -7.06 -3.42 -18.20
CA GLN A 103 -7.05 -3.88 -16.81
C GLN A 103 -5.77 -3.44 -16.07
N LEU A 104 -4.61 -3.47 -16.74
CA LEU A 104 -3.35 -2.98 -16.19
C LEU A 104 -3.41 -1.47 -15.92
N LEU A 105 -3.92 -0.71 -16.88
CA LEU A 105 -4.07 0.74 -16.74
C LEU A 105 -4.99 1.11 -15.57
N ASP A 106 -6.09 0.37 -15.38
CA ASP A 106 -7.01 0.59 -14.27
C ASP A 106 -6.38 0.22 -12.92
N LEU A 107 -5.59 -0.86 -12.87
CA LEU A 107 -4.88 -1.26 -11.65
C LEU A 107 -3.80 -0.23 -11.27
N VAL A 108 -3.00 0.22 -12.24
CA VAL A 108 -1.97 1.27 -12.02
C VAL A 108 -2.62 2.59 -11.63
N ASP A 109 -3.77 2.93 -12.22
CA ASP A 109 -4.54 4.12 -11.91
C ASP A 109 -5.06 4.11 -10.46
N SER A 110 -5.58 2.97 -9.99
CA SER A 110 -5.99 2.77 -8.61
C SER A 110 -4.81 2.95 -7.63
N LEU A 111 -3.63 2.42 -7.99
CA LEU A 111 -2.39 2.65 -7.23
C LEU A 111 -2.01 4.14 -7.22
N ALA A 112 -2.16 4.83 -8.34
CA ALA A 112 -1.87 6.26 -8.43
C ALA A 112 -2.77 7.08 -7.51
N VAL A 113 -4.08 6.82 -7.50
CA VAL A 113 -5.01 7.48 -6.59
C VAL A 113 -4.60 7.24 -5.13
N MET A 114 -4.30 6.00 -4.76
CA MET A 114 -3.92 5.65 -3.39
C MET A 114 -2.62 6.32 -2.96
N LEU A 115 -1.60 6.34 -3.83
CA LEU A 115 -0.26 6.79 -3.47
C LEU A 115 -0.07 8.30 -3.60
N VAL A 116 -0.75 8.96 -4.54
CA VAL A 116 -0.53 10.39 -4.84
C VAL A 116 -1.50 11.29 -4.10
N ALA A 117 -2.79 10.90 -3.99
CA ALA A 117 -3.78 11.70 -3.30
C ALA A 117 -3.44 11.87 -1.80
N ALA A 118 -3.76 13.05 -1.27
CA ALA A 118 -3.63 13.30 0.16
C ALA A 118 -4.59 12.41 0.97
N GLY A 119 -4.16 11.99 2.17
CA GLY A 119 -5.03 11.23 3.05
C GLY A 119 -4.30 10.20 3.92
N PRO A 120 -5.01 9.17 4.39
CA PRO A 120 -4.45 8.16 5.31
C PRO A 120 -3.18 7.47 4.80
N ALA A 121 -2.99 7.40 3.47
CA ALA A 121 -1.77 6.87 2.87
C ALA A 121 -0.48 7.63 3.28
N ASP A 122 -0.60 8.90 3.71
CA ASP A 122 0.55 9.67 4.18
C ASP A 122 1.19 9.03 5.42
N ARG A 123 0.38 8.48 6.32
CA ARG A 123 0.85 7.81 7.56
C ARG A 123 1.48 6.44 7.26
N TRP A 124 0.88 5.64 6.37
CA TRP A 124 1.40 4.31 6.05
C TRP A 124 2.68 4.36 5.23
N ALA A 125 2.77 5.33 4.32
CA ALA A 125 3.89 5.43 3.39
C ALA A 125 5.21 5.60 4.12
N ALA A 126 5.28 6.41 5.16
CA ALA A 126 6.48 6.60 5.95
C ALA A 126 6.95 5.26 6.57
N PHE A 127 6.01 4.47 7.10
CA PHE A 127 6.28 3.16 7.68
C PHE A 127 6.75 2.16 6.60
N VAL A 128 6.01 2.04 5.49
CA VAL A 128 6.32 1.12 4.40
C VAL A 128 7.65 1.46 3.71
N ILE A 129 7.90 2.74 3.41
CA ILE A 129 9.15 3.19 2.78
C ILE A 129 10.34 2.91 3.70
N ARG A 130 10.19 3.13 5.01
CA ARG A 130 11.24 2.81 5.97
C ARG A 130 11.58 1.31 5.97
N GLU A 131 10.57 0.43 5.95
CA GLU A 131 10.80 -1.03 5.86
C GLU A 131 11.50 -1.44 4.55
N GLN A 132 11.29 -0.71 3.45
CA GLN A 132 12.04 -0.96 2.22
C GLN A 132 13.52 -0.55 2.33
N MET A 133 13.80 0.53 3.05
CA MET A 133 15.16 1.06 3.19
C MET A 133 15.95 0.36 4.29
N GLN A 134 15.28 -0.09 5.35
CA GLN A 134 15.86 -0.74 6.53
C GLN A 134 14.91 -1.87 6.99
N PRO A 135 14.95 -3.03 6.31
CA PRO A 135 14.05 -4.15 6.62
C PRO A 135 14.18 -4.62 8.07
N ALA A 136 13.05 -4.76 8.73
CA ALA A 136 12.91 -5.30 10.08
C ALA A 136 11.77 -6.34 10.13
N ALA A 137 11.24 -6.62 11.31
CA ALA A 137 10.20 -7.65 11.50
C ALA A 137 8.88 -7.41 10.73
N ALA A 138 8.62 -6.19 10.23
CA ALA A 138 7.44 -5.85 9.46
C ALA A 138 7.59 -6.08 7.95
N PHE A 139 8.82 -6.19 7.43
CA PHE A 139 9.06 -6.33 5.99
C PHE A 139 8.33 -7.53 5.39
N ASP A 140 8.49 -8.72 5.95
CA ASP A 140 7.86 -9.94 5.43
C ASP A 140 6.33 -9.87 5.51
N ILE A 141 5.77 -9.24 6.54
CA ILE A 141 4.32 -9.04 6.69
C ILE A 141 3.80 -8.17 5.55
N ILE A 142 4.48 -7.05 5.25
CA ILE A 142 4.10 -6.13 4.18
C ILE A 142 4.31 -6.79 2.81
N PHE A 143 5.44 -7.46 2.63
CA PHE A 143 5.78 -8.11 1.36
C PHE A 143 4.76 -9.19 0.99
N HIS A 144 4.53 -10.16 1.87
CA HIS A 144 3.60 -11.26 1.59
C HIS A 144 2.12 -10.85 1.70
N GLY A 145 1.80 -9.91 2.59
CA GLY A 145 0.44 -9.45 2.79
C GLY A 145 -0.12 -8.60 1.62
N PHE A 146 0.73 -7.84 0.94
CA PHE A 146 0.28 -6.95 -0.13
C PHE A 146 1.20 -6.91 -1.35
N GLN A 147 2.50 -6.66 -1.17
CA GLN A 147 3.39 -6.30 -2.29
C GLN A 147 3.56 -7.44 -3.30
N ALA A 148 3.85 -8.65 -2.85
CA ALA A 148 4.03 -9.80 -3.73
C ALA A 148 2.78 -10.08 -4.58
N ARG A 149 1.60 -9.96 -3.96
CA ARG A 149 0.32 -10.13 -4.66
C ARG A 149 0.10 -9.05 -5.71
N MET A 150 0.32 -7.79 -5.36
CA MET A 150 0.14 -6.67 -6.28
C MET A 150 1.12 -6.73 -7.45
N HIS A 151 2.40 -7.00 -7.18
CA HIS A 151 3.41 -7.21 -8.23
C HIS A 151 3.05 -8.39 -9.13
N GLY A 152 2.51 -9.49 -8.56
CA GLY A 152 2.05 -10.64 -9.34
C GLY A 152 0.91 -10.30 -10.29
N LEU A 153 -0.06 -9.50 -9.87
CA LEU A 153 -1.16 -9.02 -10.74
C LEU A 153 -0.63 -8.13 -11.88
N VAL A 154 0.23 -7.17 -11.55
CA VAL A 154 0.82 -6.27 -12.56
C VAL A 154 1.68 -7.08 -13.55
N ALA A 155 2.54 -7.98 -13.06
CA ALA A 155 3.38 -8.83 -13.92
C ALA A 155 2.55 -9.76 -14.79
N GLY A 156 1.47 -10.36 -14.26
CA GLY A 156 0.55 -11.18 -15.03
C GLY A 156 -0.11 -10.43 -16.18
N LEU A 157 -0.58 -9.22 -15.95
CA LEU A 157 -1.17 -8.37 -16.99
C LEU A 157 -0.12 -7.89 -18.01
N VAL A 158 1.07 -7.48 -17.56
CA VAL A 158 2.21 -7.15 -18.44
C VAL A 158 2.56 -8.35 -19.33
N ALA A 159 2.64 -9.55 -18.76
CA ALA A 159 2.92 -10.79 -19.49
C ALA A 159 1.88 -11.06 -20.59
N ARG A 160 0.59 -10.86 -20.29
CA ARG A 160 -0.49 -10.98 -21.29
C ARG A 160 -0.35 -9.97 -22.43
N VAL A 161 -0.02 -8.71 -22.11
CA VAL A 161 0.19 -7.67 -23.13
C VAL A 161 1.39 -7.99 -24.02
N LEU A 162 2.48 -8.50 -23.44
CA LEU A 162 3.72 -8.80 -24.17
C LEU A 162 3.76 -10.19 -24.79
N GLY A 163 2.83 -11.09 -24.47
CA GLY A 163 2.85 -12.49 -24.91
C GLY A 163 4.03 -13.27 -24.33
N ARG A 164 4.40 -13.01 -23.05
CA ARG A 164 5.58 -13.61 -22.37
C ARG A 164 5.17 -14.34 -21.09
N ASP A 165 6.11 -15.07 -20.50
CA ASP A 165 5.93 -15.71 -19.19
C ASP A 165 5.90 -14.63 -18.07
N PRO A 166 4.94 -14.67 -17.15
CA PRO A 166 4.88 -13.71 -16.03
C PRO A 166 6.07 -13.82 -15.07
N ARG A 167 6.83 -14.91 -15.12
CA ARG A 167 8.06 -15.11 -14.33
C ARG A 167 9.33 -14.64 -15.04
N ASP A 168 9.22 -14.22 -16.30
CA ASP A 168 10.36 -13.68 -17.04
C ASP A 168 10.92 -12.45 -16.30
N PRO A 169 12.25 -12.41 -16.04
CA PRO A 169 12.87 -11.27 -15.38
C PRO A 169 12.57 -9.91 -16.03
N GLU A 170 12.48 -9.85 -17.37
CA GLU A 170 12.14 -8.64 -18.08
C GLU A 170 10.69 -8.18 -17.80
N VAL A 171 9.74 -9.11 -17.70
CA VAL A 171 8.37 -8.85 -17.31
C VAL A 171 8.31 -8.32 -15.87
N LEU A 172 9.03 -8.97 -14.94
CA LEU A 172 9.08 -8.57 -13.54
C LEU A 172 9.71 -7.18 -13.36
N VAL A 173 10.80 -6.89 -14.06
CA VAL A 173 11.43 -5.56 -14.05
C VAL A 173 10.50 -4.53 -14.67
N THR A 174 9.87 -4.81 -15.79
CA THR A 174 8.88 -3.93 -16.42
C THR A 174 7.73 -3.62 -15.44
N ALA A 175 7.13 -4.64 -14.83
CA ALA A 175 6.07 -4.45 -13.83
C ALA A 175 6.52 -3.56 -12.67
N SER A 176 7.75 -3.75 -12.18
CA SER A 176 8.33 -2.95 -11.10
C SER A 176 8.56 -1.49 -11.53
N THR A 177 8.99 -1.24 -12.77
CA THR A 177 9.16 0.13 -13.29
C THR A 177 7.81 0.84 -13.45
N LEU A 178 6.74 0.14 -13.86
CA LEU A 178 5.40 0.72 -13.95
C LEU A 178 4.87 1.15 -12.58
N ILE A 179 5.05 0.32 -11.55
CA ILE A 179 4.71 0.67 -10.15
C ILE A 179 5.57 1.84 -9.68
N GLY A 180 6.86 1.85 -10.02
CA GLY A 180 7.81 2.90 -9.67
C GLY A 180 7.42 4.28 -10.19
N GLN A 181 6.78 4.39 -11.37
CA GLN A 181 6.28 5.65 -11.92
C GLN A 181 5.28 6.34 -11.00
N VAL A 182 4.51 5.57 -10.24
CA VAL A 182 3.54 6.10 -9.29
C VAL A 182 4.18 6.31 -7.92
N LEU A 183 5.00 5.35 -7.50
CA LEU A 183 5.65 5.36 -6.19
C LEU A 183 6.56 6.58 -5.99
N VAL A 184 7.17 7.11 -7.05
CA VAL A 184 8.06 8.29 -6.98
C VAL A 184 7.33 9.51 -6.41
N PHE A 185 6.07 9.72 -6.73
CA PHE A 185 5.27 10.84 -6.22
C PHE A 185 5.00 10.73 -4.71
N ARG A 186 5.06 9.52 -4.16
CA ARG A 186 4.99 9.28 -2.73
C ARG A 186 6.36 9.35 -2.07
N ALA A 187 7.34 8.61 -2.57
CA ALA A 187 8.66 8.49 -1.98
C ALA A 187 9.45 9.83 -2.02
N ALA A 188 9.32 10.56 -3.12
CA ALA A 188 9.96 11.86 -3.33
C ALA A 188 8.96 13.04 -3.28
N ARG A 189 7.88 12.92 -2.48
CA ARG A 189 6.78 13.89 -2.43
C ARG A 189 7.27 15.34 -2.29
N THR A 190 8.14 15.61 -1.32
CA THR A 190 8.66 16.95 -1.06
C THR A 190 9.43 17.51 -2.26
N THR A 191 10.25 16.67 -2.90
CA THR A 191 10.99 17.04 -4.10
C THR A 191 10.07 17.37 -5.26
N MET A 192 9.03 16.52 -5.48
CA MET A 192 8.07 16.74 -6.56
C MET A 192 7.27 18.03 -6.35
N LEU A 193 6.78 18.28 -5.15
CA LEU A 193 6.07 19.52 -4.83
C LEU A 193 6.95 20.75 -5.07
N LYS A 194 8.21 20.69 -4.67
CA LYS A 194 9.16 21.81 -4.87
C LYS A 194 9.50 22.04 -6.34
N LEU A 195 9.76 20.97 -7.10
CA LEU A 195 10.08 21.08 -8.54
C LEU A 195 8.92 21.61 -9.36
N LEU A 196 7.69 21.30 -8.96
CA LEU A 196 6.48 21.70 -9.67
C LEU A 196 5.88 23.02 -9.15
N ASP A 197 6.51 23.62 -8.15
CA ASP A 197 5.99 24.82 -7.43
C ASP A 197 4.56 24.58 -6.93
N TRP A 198 4.33 23.42 -6.34
CA TRP A 198 3.05 23.02 -5.76
C TRP A 198 3.13 22.94 -4.24
N THR A 199 2.04 23.31 -3.58
CA THR A 199 1.88 23.16 -2.12
C THR A 199 1.32 21.78 -1.76
N GLU A 200 0.51 21.20 -2.66
CA GLU A 200 -0.14 19.90 -2.46
C GLU A 200 -0.51 19.24 -3.79
N PHE A 201 -0.86 17.97 -3.75
CA PHE A 201 -1.45 17.25 -4.88
C PHE A 201 -2.98 17.39 -4.82
N THR A 202 -3.52 18.42 -5.49
CA THR A 202 -4.97 18.58 -5.63
C THR A 202 -5.59 17.49 -6.51
N PRO A 203 -6.91 17.28 -6.49
CA PRO A 203 -7.57 16.31 -7.37
C PRO A 203 -7.23 16.50 -8.85
N GLU A 204 -7.13 17.74 -9.33
CA GLU A 204 -6.79 18.07 -10.73
C GLU A 204 -5.33 17.68 -11.05
N ARG A 205 -4.41 17.94 -10.12
CA ARG A 205 -2.99 17.56 -10.26
C ARG A 205 -2.82 16.04 -10.24
N VAL A 206 -3.56 15.34 -9.38
CA VAL A 206 -3.61 13.87 -9.37
C VAL A 206 -4.16 13.35 -10.69
N ALA A 207 -5.24 13.92 -11.23
CA ALA A 207 -5.80 13.54 -12.53
C ALA A 207 -4.79 13.73 -13.67
N MET A 208 -4.02 14.83 -13.66
CA MET A 208 -2.95 15.07 -14.64
C MET A 208 -1.86 13.99 -14.54
N ILE A 209 -1.40 13.66 -13.34
CA ILE A 209 -0.40 12.60 -13.12
C ILE A 209 -0.90 11.26 -13.64
N ARG A 210 -2.14 10.89 -13.31
CA ARG A 210 -2.78 9.66 -13.80
C ARG A 210 -2.80 9.60 -15.32
N THR A 211 -3.20 10.67 -15.99
CA THR A 211 -3.20 10.76 -17.46
C THR A 211 -1.80 10.55 -18.05
N LEU A 212 -0.78 11.15 -17.46
CA LEU A 212 0.61 10.99 -17.88
C LEU A 212 1.11 9.57 -17.67
N VAL A 213 0.82 8.96 -16.51
CA VAL A 213 1.19 7.57 -16.20
C VAL A 213 0.51 6.61 -17.18
N ARG A 214 -0.81 6.71 -17.39
CA ARG A 214 -1.53 5.89 -18.41
C ARG A 214 -0.87 5.96 -19.77
N ARG A 215 -0.58 7.16 -20.24
CA ARG A 215 0.11 7.37 -21.53
C ARG A 215 1.48 6.72 -21.59
N ASN A 216 2.27 6.83 -20.51
CA ASN A 216 3.60 6.24 -20.43
C ASN A 216 3.53 4.71 -20.41
N VAL A 217 2.64 4.12 -19.60
CA VAL A 217 2.41 2.67 -19.55
C VAL A 217 2.01 2.13 -20.93
N THR A 218 1.07 2.78 -21.61
CA THR A 218 0.66 2.41 -22.96
C THR A 218 1.85 2.43 -23.92
N ARG A 219 2.65 3.51 -23.95
CA ARG A 219 3.81 3.62 -24.84
C ARG A 219 4.91 2.60 -24.57
N ILE A 220 5.14 2.24 -23.32
CA ILE A 220 6.13 1.22 -22.92
C ILE A 220 5.71 -0.16 -23.45
N LEU A 221 4.42 -0.49 -23.35
CA LEU A 221 3.90 -1.82 -23.66
C LEU A 221 3.42 -1.97 -25.10
N THR A 222 3.18 -0.86 -25.80
CA THR A 222 2.80 -0.80 -27.22
C THR A 222 3.74 0.13 -27.94
N PRO A 223 5.04 -0.20 -28.06
CA PRO A 223 5.95 0.61 -28.83
C PRO A 223 5.42 0.66 -30.26
N GLY A 224 5.10 1.86 -30.74
CA GLY A 224 4.76 2.06 -32.15
C GLY A 224 5.88 1.53 -33.02
N ASP A 225 5.51 0.98 -34.17
CA ASP A 225 6.47 0.54 -35.19
C ASP A 225 7.51 1.66 -35.41
N PRO A 226 8.82 1.39 -35.22
CA PRO A 226 9.85 2.40 -35.46
C PRO A 226 9.81 2.80 -36.92
N ARG A 227 9.21 3.97 -37.20
CA ARG A 227 9.31 4.61 -38.51
C ARG A 227 10.65 5.32 -38.64
#